data_a5fef1ece7f10a47c88484a5e516afa3
#
_entry.id   a5fef1ece7f10a47c88484a5e516afa3
#
_cell.length_a   1.000
_cell.length_b   1.000
_cell.length_c   1.000
_cell.angle_alpha   90.00
_cell.angle_beta   90.00
_cell.angle_gamma   90.00
#
_symmetry.space_group_name_H-M   'P 1'
#
loop_
_entity.id
_entity.type
_entity.pdbx_description
1 polymer ?
#
loop_
_entity_poly.entity_id
_entity_poly.type
_entity_poly.pdbx_seq_one_letter_code
_entity_poly.pdbx_strand_id
1 'polypeptide(L)'
;MPRIRRGLLWGAGLGAAALLGAGLYLYFMGTSAMLEQAEALAFRRMAVSQLPEQGVFRFFYATNRVPIDEQGSLEGRFGSERAASLSFGAFDTRIEPTLGLGMLINPSDWFLNEEIKLERLRTLEREQLVKELRAQVEASPHRSLLMVVHGFREAHPSALRKTAFLAHVLDIDTPVMLFDWPGDQGSSLRGYRRARDVARASGAELAATLELVIREVQPDRLWLMANSMGGQVVVDAFHILYRDADFADSPTEIENLVLTAADVDHAEFNNRFKEEMKALANNVTVYVSSNDRALLVSRLINRGQRLGESTLDPRNPSQAAQAAELAELMEPRDERLVLVDVTPVNRTRNFHNFSLETPEFFNDLFLRFTDTELPETRELYFLETPERVRYYVLTRGR
;
A
#
# COMPACT_ATOMS: atom_id res chain seq x y z
N MET A 1 -51.20 32.71 3.26
CA MET A 1 -50.60 31.52 2.62
C MET A 1 -49.10 31.59 2.28
N PRO A 2 -48.38 32.72 2.09
CA PRO A 2 -46.96 32.71 1.75
C PRO A 2 -45.99 32.40 2.92
N ARG A 3 -46.38 32.61 4.18
CA ARG A 3 -45.52 32.34 5.35
C ARG A 3 -45.34 30.83 5.66
N ILE A 4 -46.36 30.02 5.43
CA ILE A 4 -46.32 28.58 5.68
C ILE A 4 -45.41 27.88 4.64
N ARG A 5 -45.41 28.30 3.39
CA ARG A 5 -44.51 27.77 2.35
C ARG A 5 -43.05 28.11 2.61
N ARG A 6 -42.74 29.30 3.15
CA ARG A 6 -41.37 29.66 3.56
C ARG A 6 -40.88 28.80 4.73
N GLY A 7 -41.68 28.55 5.76
CA GLY A 7 -41.32 27.68 6.86
C GLY A 7 -41.04 26.23 6.44
N LEU A 8 -41.83 25.69 5.52
CA LEU A 8 -41.63 24.36 4.93
C LEU A 8 -40.34 24.28 4.11
N LEU A 9 -40.02 25.31 3.33
CA LEU A 9 -38.77 25.36 2.56
C LEU A 9 -37.54 25.47 3.46
N TRP A 10 -37.62 26.24 4.55
CA TRP A 10 -36.52 26.30 5.54
C TRP A 10 -36.37 25.00 6.32
N GLY A 11 -37.47 24.33 6.69
CA GLY A 11 -37.42 23.02 7.34
C GLY A 11 -36.83 21.93 6.45
N ALA A 12 -37.22 21.92 5.16
CA ALA A 12 -36.66 20.99 4.16
C ALA A 12 -35.15 21.26 3.92
N GLY A 13 -34.74 22.53 3.87
CA GLY A 13 -33.33 22.92 3.73
C GLY A 13 -32.47 22.51 4.90
N LEU A 14 -32.96 22.69 6.15
CA LEU A 14 -32.28 22.26 7.37
C LEU A 14 -32.22 20.73 7.48
N GLY A 15 -33.28 20.02 7.09
CA GLY A 15 -33.29 18.55 7.04
C GLY A 15 -32.29 18.00 6.02
N ALA A 16 -32.24 18.60 4.83
CA ALA A 16 -31.25 18.23 3.81
C ALA A 16 -29.81 18.52 4.24
N ALA A 17 -29.56 19.65 4.90
CA ALA A 17 -28.25 20.00 5.46
C ALA A 17 -27.83 19.05 6.59
N ALA A 18 -28.75 18.66 7.45
CA ALA A 18 -28.50 17.70 8.54
C ALA A 18 -28.21 16.28 7.98
N LEU A 19 -28.95 15.84 6.97
CA LEU A 19 -28.70 14.56 6.29
C LEU A 19 -27.36 14.58 5.54
N LEU A 20 -27.04 15.69 4.89
CA LEU A 20 -25.75 15.87 4.22
C LEU A 20 -24.61 15.85 5.26
N GLY A 21 -24.77 16.54 6.37
CA GLY A 21 -23.78 16.56 7.47
C GLY A 21 -23.60 15.17 8.10
N ALA A 22 -24.68 14.45 8.36
CA ALA A 22 -24.62 13.07 8.86
C ALA A 22 -23.98 12.12 7.84
N GLY A 23 -24.32 12.26 6.55
CA GLY A 23 -23.73 11.48 5.48
C GLY A 23 -22.23 11.75 5.32
N LEU A 24 -21.82 13.00 5.40
CA LEU A 24 -20.42 13.40 5.40
C LEU A 24 -19.69 12.87 6.64
N TYR A 25 -20.28 12.99 7.83
CA TYR A 25 -19.71 12.45 9.08
C TYR A 25 -19.49 10.93 8.99
N LEU A 26 -20.51 10.16 8.59
CA LEU A 26 -20.40 8.71 8.40
C LEU A 26 -19.39 8.33 7.31
N TYR A 27 -19.25 9.17 6.31
CA TYR A 27 -18.36 8.99 5.19
C TYR A 27 -16.87 9.20 5.55
N PHE A 28 -16.59 10.08 6.53
CA PHE A 28 -15.23 10.44 6.94
C PHE A 28 -14.74 9.70 8.20
N MET A 29 -15.58 8.89 8.84
CA MET A 29 -15.21 8.16 10.05
C MET A 29 -14.11 7.11 9.89
N GLY A 30 -13.88 6.61 8.67
CA GLY A 30 -13.00 5.45 8.46
C GLY A 30 -11.57 5.67 8.94
N THR A 31 -10.88 6.65 8.40
CA THR A 31 -9.44 6.88 8.64
C THR A 31 -9.16 7.46 10.03
N SER A 32 -10.03 8.36 10.53
CA SER A 32 -9.94 8.86 11.93
C SER A 32 -10.11 7.75 12.93
N ALA A 33 -11.07 6.85 12.71
CA ALA A 33 -11.29 5.72 13.61
C ALA A 33 -10.09 4.77 13.66
N MET A 34 -9.37 4.63 12.57
CA MET A 34 -8.14 3.82 12.53
C MET A 34 -7.02 4.45 13.35
N LEU A 35 -6.81 5.76 13.25
CA LEU A 35 -5.82 6.46 14.07
C LEU A 35 -6.22 6.48 15.55
N GLU A 36 -7.49 6.73 15.87
CA GLU A 36 -8.00 6.68 17.25
C GLU A 36 -7.83 5.28 17.85
N GLN A 37 -8.11 4.22 17.11
CA GLN A 37 -7.84 2.85 17.56
C GLN A 37 -6.35 2.59 17.77
N ALA A 38 -5.51 3.04 16.86
CA ALA A 38 -4.07 2.91 16.99
C ALA A 38 -3.53 3.69 18.21
N GLU A 39 -4.13 4.85 18.54
CA GLU A 39 -3.73 5.67 19.69
C GLU A 39 -4.35 5.23 21.00
N ALA A 40 -5.52 4.62 21.00
CA ALA A 40 -6.14 4.03 22.18
C ALA A 40 -5.33 2.87 22.77
N LEU A 41 -4.42 2.28 21.99
CA LEU A 41 -3.42 1.36 22.51
C LEU A 41 -2.41 2.17 23.34
N ALA A 42 -2.56 2.15 24.65
CA ALA A 42 -1.68 2.82 25.61
C ALA A 42 -0.20 2.37 25.53
N PHE A 43 0.10 1.43 24.65
CA PHE A 43 1.42 0.84 24.44
C PHE A 43 1.72 0.81 22.95
N ARG A 44 2.76 1.55 22.54
CA ARG A 44 3.29 1.52 21.17
C ARG A 44 4.43 0.52 21.07
N ARG A 45 4.37 -0.32 20.03
CA ARG A 45 5.43 -1.30 19.72
C ARG A 45 6.53 -0.72 18.85
N MET A 46 6.22 0.27 18.00
CA MET A 46 7.13 0.87 17.03
C MET A 46 8.19 1.75 17.71
N ALA A 47 9.11 1.13 18.46
CA ALA A 47 10.14 1.82 19.23
C ALA A 47 11.35 2.21 18.39
N VAL A 48 11.77 1.36 17.44
CA VAL A 48 12.99 1.60 16.63
C VAL A 48 12.92 2.84 15.74
N SER A 49 11.70 3.23 15.33
CA SER A 49 11.48 4.42 14.53
C SER A 49 11.24 5.68 15.36
N GLN A 50 10.98 5.53 16.68
CA GLN A 50 10.67 6.66 17.56
C GLN A 50 11.92 7.48 17.87
N LEU A 51 11.80 8.80 17.72
CA LEU A 51 12.85 9.73 18.13
C LEU A 51 12.67 10.16 19.59
N PRO A 52 13.73 10.74 20.23
CA PRO A 52 13.63 11.26 21.59
C PRO A 52 12.54 12.33 21.77
N GLU A 53 12.15 13.02 20.71
CA GLU A 53 11.06 13.98 20.68
C GLU A 53 9.73 13.22 20.69
N GLN A 54 8.87 13.57 21.63
CA GLN A 54 7.57 12.87 21.82
C GLN A 54 6.72 12.92 20.54
N GLY A 55 6.23 11.76 20.10
CA GLY A 55 5.34 11.60 18.93
C GLY A 55 6.02 11.81 17.59
N VAL A 56 7.36 11.87 17.54
CA VAL A 56 8.13 12.00 16.30
C VAL A 56 8.75 10.66 15.92
N PHE A 57 8.53 10.26 14.67
CA PHE A 57 9.01 8.99 14.11
C PHE A 57 9.84 9.22 12.87
N ARG A 58 10.90 8.45 12.72
CA ARG A 58 11.82 8.49 11.56
C ARG A 58 11.59 7.31 10.66
N PHE A 59 11.47 7.62 9.36
CA PHE A 59 11.39 6.67 8.27
C PHE A 59 12.42 6.98 7.19
N PHE A 60 12.62 6.06 6.26
CA PHE A 60 13.57 6.20 5.17
C PHE A 60 12.89 6.20 3.82
N TYR A 61 13.58 6.73 2.81
CA TYR A 61 13.14 6.63 1.42
C TYR A 61 14.29 6.43 0.45
N ALA A 62 14.01 5.75 -0.64
CA ALA A 62 14.73 5.83 -1.89
C ALA A 62 13.78 6.39 -2.94
N THR A 63 14.23 7.30 -3.76
CA THR A 63 13.42 7.88 -4.82
C THR A 63 14.18 8.00 -6.13
N ASN A 64 13.49 7.74 -7.23
CA ASN A 64 13.97 8.03 -8.59
C ASN A 64 13.28 9.25 -9.20
N ARG A 65 12.81 10.17 -8.36
CA ARG A 65 12.29 11.47 -8.79
C ARG A 65 13.42 12.45 -9.06
N VAL A 66 13.21 13.34 -10.03
CA VAL A 66 14.12 14.47 -10.24
C VAL A 66 14.03 15.44 -9.05
N PRO A 67 15.15 15.76 -8.38
CA PRO A 67 15.18 16.80 -7.37
C PRO A 67 14.92 18.16 -8.01
N ILE A 68 14.03 18.98 -7.40
CA ILE A 68 13.69 20.33 -7.91
C ILE A 68 14.42 21.39 -7.09
N ASP A 69 14.32 21.31 -5.78
CA ASP A 69 14.91 22.30 -4.88
C ASP A 69 15.37 21.64 -3.57
N GLU A 70 16.67 21.50 -3.41
CA GLU A 70 17.25 20.88 -2.21
C GLU A 70 17.13 21.77 -0.96
N GLN A 71 16.94 23.08 -1.14
CA GLN A 71 16.84 24.07 -0.06
C GLN A 71 15.41 24.57 0.15
N GLY A 72 14.47 24.15 -0.70
CA GLY A 72 13.08 24.56 -0.69
C GLY A 72 12.24 23.95 0.42
N SER A 73 10.92 24.15 0.30
CA SER A 73 9.97 23.54 1.23
C SER A 73 10.08 22.02 1.21
N LEU A 74 9.80 21.36 2.35
CA LEU A 74 9.75 19.89 2.45
C LEU A 74 8.86 19.26 1.37
N GLU A 75 7.83 20.02 0.92
CA GLU A 75 6.84 19.56 -0.05
C GLU A 75 7.30 19.72 -1.51
N GLY A 76 8.24 20.63 -1.79
CA GLY A 76 8.71 20.94 -3.14
C GLY A 76 10.03 20.29 -3.55
N ARG A 77 10.60 19.41 -2.73
CA ARG A 77 11.95 18.88 -2.94
C ARG A 77 12.10 18.02 -4.19
N PHE A 78 11.12 17.21 -4.50
CA PHE A 78 11.13 16.30 -5.65
C PHE A 78 9.94 16.51 -6.57
N GLY A 79 10.19 16.38 -7.86
CA GLY A 79 9.18 16.55 -8.92
C GLY A 79 8.47 15.26 -9.33
N SER A 80 7.70 15.39 -10.39
CA SER A 80 6.96 14.30 -11.02
C SER A 80 7.69 13.67 -12.21
N GLU A 81 8.92 14.05 -12.47
CA GLU A 81 9.75 13.44 -13.51
C GLU A 81 10.66 12.36 -12.94
N ARG A 82 10.93 11.32 -13.73
CA ARG A 82 11.84 10.23 -13.36
C ARG A 82 13.29 10.64 -13.65
N ALA A 83 14.15 10.50 -12.65
CA ALA A 83 15.60 10.56 -12.79
C ALA A 83 16.16 9.16 -13.14
N ALA A 84 17.33 9.13 -13.75
CA ALA A 84 18.07 7.89 -14.02
C ALA A 84 18.87 7.39 -12.79
N SER A 85 18.97 8.19 -11.75
CA SER A 85 19.72 7.88 -10.52
C SER A 85 18.79 7.90 -9.31
N LEU A 86 19.14 7.12 -8.31
CA LEU A 86 18.46 7.10 -7.02
C LEU A 86 18.97 8.23 -6.14
N SER A 87 18.03 8.85 -5.41
CA SER A 87 18.30 9.69 -4.26
C SER A 87 17.80 8.99 -3.01
N PHE A 88 18.54 9.12 -1.91
CA PHE A 88 18.21 8.49 -0.65
C PHE A 88 17.97 9.53 0.44
N GLY A 89 17.19 9.16 1.45
CA GLY A 89 17.00 10.05 2.57
C GLY A 89 16.23 9.45 3.72
N ALA A 90 16.06 10.29 4.74
CA ALA A 90 15.21 10.03 5.88
C ALA A 90 14.23 11.18 6.07
N PHE A 91 13.06 10.86 6.58
CA PHE A 91 12.05 11.86 6.93
C PHE A 91 11.48 11.58 8.32
N ASP A 92 11.28 12.66 9.05
CA ASP A 92 10.70 12.60 10.38
C ASP A 92 9.28 13.14 10.32
N THR A 93 8.35 12.42 10.94
CA THR A 93 6.95 12.79 10.98
C THR A 93 6.47 12.89 12.42
N ARG A 94 5.61 13.87 12.69
CA ARG A 94 4.81 13.92 13.90
C ARG A 94 3.39 13.50 13.56
N ILE A 95 2.85 12.57 14.32
CA ILE A 95 1.50 12.06 14.16
C ILE A 95 0.65 12.64 15.29
N GLU A 96 -0.32 13.47 14.92
CA GLU A 96 -1.23 14.15 15.85
C GLU A 96 -2.67 13.94 15.35
N PRO A 97 -3.43 12.99 15.90
CA PRO A 97 -4.82 12.79 15.51
C PRO A 97 -5.66 14.01 15.87
N THR A 98 -6.19 14.68 14.86
CA THR A 98 -7.09 15.83 15.05
C THR A 98 -8.35 15.63 14.22
N LEU A 99 -9.51 15.84 14.79
CA LEU A 99 -10.79 15.89 14.08
C LEU A 99 -10.95 17.28 13.44
N GLY A 100 -10.22 17.57 12.35
CA GLY A 100 -10.27 18.86 11.67
C GLY A 100 -11.40 18.97 10.65
N LEU A 101 -11.97 20.19 10.52
CA LEU A 101 -12.97 20.53 9.48
C LEU A 101 -12.47 20.30 8.04
N GLY A 102 -11.19 20.18 7.85
CA GLY A 102 -10.58 19.95 6.56
C GLY A 102 -10.79 18.57 5.95
N MET A 103 -11.20 17.60 6.71
CA MET A 103 -11.65 16.30 6.21
C MET A 103 -12.77 16.42 5.15
N LEU A 104 -13.48 17.55 5.10
CA LEU A 104 -14.59 17.78 4.20
C LEU A 104 -14.20 18.06 2.75
N ILE A 105 -12.97 18.52 2.49
CA ILE A 105 -12.58 19.05 1.16
C ILE A 105 -11.86 18.01 0.31
N ASN A 106 -10.91 17.29 0.86
CA ASN A 106 -10.24 16.17 0.20
C ASN A 106 -9.81 15.14 1.26
N PRO A 107 -10.65 14.14 1.54
CA PRO A 107 -10.51 13.32 2.73
C PRO A 107 -9.18 12.57 2.83
N SER A 108 -8.67 12.03 1.73
CA SER A 108 -7.46 11.21 1.78
C SER A 108 -6.18 12.03 1.90
N ASP A 109 -6.04 13.10 1.12
CA ASP A 109 -4.80 13.88 1.12
C ASP A 109 -4.79 14.93 2.23
N TRP A 110 -5.94 15.52 2.51
CA TRP A 110 -6.06 16.58 3.52
C TRP A 110 -5.96 16.05 4.95
N PHE A 111 -6.65 14.95 5.24
CA PHE A 111 -6.53 14.26 6.52
C PHE A 111 -5.08 13.91 6.82
N LEU A 112 -4.38 13.27 5.88
CA LEU A 112 -2.98 12.92 6.07
C LEU A 112 -2.07 14.15 6.22
N ASN A 113 -2.40 15.28 5.61
CA ASN A 113 -1.64 16.52 5.76
C ASN A 113 -1.81 17.15 7.16
N GLU A 114 -2.99 17.05 7.78
CA GLU A 114 -3.25 17.61 9.10
C GLU A 114 -2.79 16.70 10.23
N GLU A 115 -2.99 15.40 10.07
CA GLU A 115 -2.71 14.40 11.13
C GLU A 115 -1.25 13.92 11.10
N ILE A 116 -0.61 13.94 9.93
CA ILE A 116 0.77 13.52 9.75
C ILE A 116 1.60 14.68 9.22
N LYS A 117 2.28 15.35 10.13
CA LYS A 117 3.13 16.50 9.81
C LYS A 117 4.53 16.05 9.48
N LEU A 118 5.01 16.43 8.30
CA LEU A 118 6.42 16.27 7.96
C LEU A 118 7.23 17.34 8.72
N GLU A 119 8.10 16.89 9.61
CA GLU A 119 8.91 17.75 10.46
C GLU A 119 10.26 18.03 9.80
N ARG A 120 10.91 17.02 9.28
CA ARG A 120 12.24 17.07 8.68
C ARG A 120 12.33 16.12 7.49
N LEU A 121 13.07 16.56 6.49
CA LEU A 121 13.43 15.74 5.33
C LEU A 121 14.94 15.91 5.12
N ARG A 122 15.69 14.83 5.19
CA ARG A 122 17.14 14.80 5.01
C ARG A 122 17.49 14.00 3.78
N THR A 123 18.33 14.52 2.92
CA THR A 123 19.02 13.72 1.90
C THR A 123 20.20 13.01 2.58
N LEU A 124 20.38 11.75 2.25
CA LEU A 124 21.45 10.91 2.79
C LEU A 124 22.30 10.38 1.63
N GLU A 125 23.59 10.33 1.84
CA GLU A 125 24.46 9.52 0.98
C GLU A 125 24.16 8.03 1.20
N ARG A 126 24.47 7.22 0.19
CA ARG A 126 24.21 5.77 0.22
C ARG A 126 24.73 5.09 1.47
N GLU A 127 25.99 5.35 1.82
CA GLU A 127 26.68 4.76 2.97
C GLU A 127 26.01 5.18 4.29
N GLN A 128 25.53 6.41 4.36
CA GLN A 128 24.83 6.92 5.52
C GLN A 128 23.44 6.27 5.66
N LEU A 129 22.68 6.14 4.56
CA LEU A 129 21.42 5.40 4.55
C LEU A 129 21.63 3.97 5.07
N VAL A 130 22.58 3.25 4.49
CA VAL A 130 22.87 1.86 4.87
C VAL A 130 23.22 1.75 6.35
N LYS A 131 24.06 2.65 6.85
CA LYS A 131 24.45 2.68 8.27
C LYS A 131 23.27 2.93 9.20
N GLU A 132 22.47 3.97 8.92
CA GLU A 132 21.31 4.33 9.78
C GLU A 132 20.24 3.24 9.73
N LEU A 133 19.95 2.71 8.54
CA LEU A 133 18.94 1.68 8.36
C LEU A 133 19.34 0.35 8.98
N ARG A 134 20.60 -0.07 8.80
CA ARG A 134 21.16 -1.28 9.45
C ARG A 134 21.08 -1.17 10.98
N ALA A 135 21.42 -0.03 11.56
CA ALA A 135 21.32 0.17 13.00
C ALA A 135 19.90 0.00 13.53
N GLN A 136 18.87 0.47 12.77
CA GLN A 136 17.47 0.24 13.15
C GLN A 136 17.03 -1.21 12.95
N VAL A 137 17.49 -1.88 11.89
CA VAL A 137 17.23 -3.31 11.66
C VAL A 137 17.81 -4.13 12.82
N GLU A 138 19.04 -3.85 13.23
CA GLU A 138 19.71 -4.53 14.35
C GLU A 138 19.01 -4.30 15.69
N ALA A 139 18.42 -3.12 15.88
CA ALA A 139 17.64 -2.78 17.07
C ALA A 139 16.23 -3.36 17.08
N SER A 140 15.68 -3.71 15.90
CA SER A 140 14.36 -4.31 15.76
C SER A 140 14.32 -5.71 16.36
N PRO A 141 13.30 -6.06 17.17
CA PRO A 141 13.16 -7.41 17.71
C PRO A 141 12.96 -8.46 16.61
N HIS A 142 12.45 -8.05 15.45
CA HIS A 142 12.25 -8.92 14.29
C HIS A 142 13.47 -8.94 13.35
N ARG A 143 14.46 -8.08 13.56
CA ARG A 143 15.60 -7.85 12.63
C ARG A 143 15.13 -7.68 11.19
N SER A 144 14.02 -7.04 11.03
CA SER A 144 13.27 -6.92 9.78
C SER A 144 13.36 -5.51 9.19
N LEU A 145 12.99 -5.41 7.92
CA LEU A 145 12.75 -4.15 7.21
C LEU A 145 11.44 -4.27 6.43
N LEU A 146 10.56 -3.29 6.58
CA LEU A 146 9.39 -3.14 5.72
C LEU A 146 9.68 -2.10 4.62
N MET A 147 9.62 -2.53 3.37
CA MET A 147 9.65 -1.64 2.22
C MET A 147 8.24 -1.45 1.66
N VAL A 148 7.89 -0.20 1.34
CA VAL A 148 6.57 0.17 0.81
C VAL A 148 6.75 0.81 -0.57
N VAL A 149 5.94 0.41 -1.55
CA VAL A 149 5.87 1.00 -2.89
C VAL A 149 4.47 1.54 -3.10
N HIS A 150 4.36 2.86 -3.22
CA HIS A 150 3.07 3.54 -3.36
C HIS A 150 2.45 3.39 -4.76
N GLY A 151 1.17 3.79 -4.88
CA GLY A 151 0.40 3.69 -6.11
C GLY A 151 0.44 4.92 -7.00
N PHE A 152 -0.52 4.97 -7.93
CA PHE A 152 -0.72 6.09 -8.87
C PHE A 152 -1.20 7.37 -8.17
N ARG A 153 -0.84 8.52 -8.72
CA ARG A 153 -1.20 9.88 -8.27
C ARG A 153 -0.60 10.31 -6.94
N GLU A 154 0.39 9.61 -6.44
CA GLU A 154 1.07 10.03 -5.23
C GLU A 154 2.21 10.99 -5.56
N ALA A 155 2.11 12.23 -5.09
CA ALA A 155 3.21 13.16 -5.02
C ALA A 155 4.16 12.77 -3.86
N HIS A 156 5.42 13.19 -3.94
CA HIS A 156 6.41 12.86 -2.91
C HIS A 156 5.92 13.07 -1.46
N PRO A 157 5.38 14.24 -1.07
CA PRO A 157 4.92 14.44 0.31
C PRO A 157 3.74 13.54 0.70
N SER A 158 2.85 13.24 -0.24
CA SER A 158 1.72 12.33 -0.02
C SER A 158 2.20 10.90 0.22
N ALA A 159 3.15 10.43 -0.58
CA ALA A 159 3.74 9.11 -0.43
C ALA A 159 4.45 8.95 0.93
N LEU A 160 5.20 9.96 1.39
CA LEU A 160 5.83 9.99 2.70
C LEU A 160 4.80 9.86 3.83
N ARG A 161 3.74 10.68 3.79
CA ARG A 161 2.69 10.68 4.82
C ARG A 161 1.92 9.36 4.86
N LYS A 162 1.58 8.79 3.70
CA LYS A 162 0.89 7.49 3.61
C LYS A 162 1.75 6.35 4.16
N THR A 163 3.05 6.40 3.92
CA THR A 163 3.99 5.43 4.49
C THR A 163 4.07 5.56 6.00
N ALA A 164 4.16 6.78 6.53
CA ALA A 164 4.14 7.02 7.98
C ALA A 164 2.80 6.58 8.61
N PHE A 165 1.67 6.85 7.95
CA PHE A 165 0.36 6.38 8.38
C PHE A 165 0.29 4.85 8.45
N LEU A 166 0.71 4.17 7.38
CA LEU A 166 0.74 2.72 7.32
C LEU A 166 1.58 2.14 8.47
N ALA A 167 2.80 2.65 8.64
CA ALA A 167 3.70 2.22 9.71
C ALA A 167 3.09 2.42 11.10
N HIS A 168 2.46 3.59 11.32
CA HIS A 168 1.85 3.94 12.60
C HIS A 168 0.63 3.06 12.94
N VAL A 169 -0.24 2.78 11.98
CA VAL A 169 -1.41 1.91 12.21
C VAL A 169 -0.99 0.46 12.35
N LEU A 170 -0.03 0.00 11.55
CA LEU A 170 0.49 -1.35 11.64
C LEU A 170 1.24 -1.62 12.94
N ASP A 171 1.90 -0.61 13.48
CA ASP A 171 2.57 -0.60 14.80
C ASP A 171 3.49 -1.81 15.04
N ILE A 172 4.24 -2.20 14.03
CA ILE A 172 5.30 -3.22 14.14
C ILE A 172 6.62 -2.54 14.46
N ASP A 173 7.40 -3.12 15.39
CA ASP A 173 8.71 -2.59 15.77
C ASP A 173 9.77 -2.96 14.73
N THR A 174 9.64 -2.33 13.57
CA THR A 174 10.49 -2.52 12.38
C THR A 174 10.76 -1.17 11.72
N PRO A 175 11.98 -0.92 11.19
CA PRO A 175 12.17 0.24 10.33
C PRO A 175 11.36 0.13 9.05
N VAL A 176 10.91 1.27 8.55
CA VAL A 176 10.11 1.37 7.31
C VAL A 176 10.83 2.25 6.31
N MET A 177 10.90 1.76 5.07
CA MET A 177 11.50 2.45 3.94
C MET A 177 10.50 2.54 2.79
N LEU A 178 10.30 3.75 2.27
CA LEU A 178 9.51 4.00 1.08
C LEU A 178 10.38 3.90 -0.18
N PHE A 179 9.93 3.17 -1.19
CA PHE A 179 10.38 3.39 -2.57
C PHE A 179 9.40 4.34 -3.25
N ASP A 180 9.84 5.56 -3.48
CA ASP A 180 9.03 6.66 -4.01
C ASP A 180 9.32 6.89 -5.49
N TRP A 181 8.45 6.41 -6.35
CA TRP A 181 8.50 6.60 -7.79
C TRP A 181 7.56 7.74 -8.24
N PRO A 182 7.80 8.44 -9.36
CA PRO A 182 6.98 9.59 -9.78
C PRO A 182 5.62 9.16 -10.33
N GLY A 183 4.71 8.77 -9.43
CA GLY A 183 3.35 8.31 -9.73
C GLY A 183 2.35 9.42 -10.07
N ASP A 184 2.68 10.67 -9.80
CA ASP A 184 1.82 11.86 -9.95
C ASP A 184 1.85 12.46 -11.36
N GLN A 185 1.51 11.67 -12.37
CA GLN A 185 1.52 12.05 -13.79
C GLN A 185 0.23 12.77 -14.26
N GLY A 186 -0.57 13.29 -13.30
CA GLY A 186 -1.85 13.93 -13.54
C GLY A 186 -3.04 12.97 -13.56
N SER A 187 -4.25 13.50 -13.38
CA SER A 187 -5.49 12.72 -13.17
C SER A 187 -6.21 12.30 -14.46
N SER A 188 -5.69 12.70 -15.62
CA SER A 188 -6.29 12.36 -16.92
C SER A 188 -5.96 10.94 -17.36
N LEU A 189 -6.68 10.43 -18.37
CA LEU A 189 -6.36 9.18 -19.02
C LEU A 189 -4.92 9.15 -19.60
N ARG A 190 -4.44 10.30 -20.11
CA ARG A 190 -3.06 10.44 -20.58
C ARG A 190 -2.08 10.37 -19.41
N GLY A 191 -2.42 11.00 -18.28
CA GLY A 191 -1.63 10.92 -17.04
C GLY A 191 -1.52 9.49 -16.53
N TYR A 192 -2.63 8.74 -16.50
CA TYR A 192 -2.63 7.34 -16.11
C TYR A 192 -1.70 6.48 -17.01
N ARG A 193 -1.79 6.62 -18.34
CA ARG A 193 -0.92 5.87 -19.27
C ARG A 193 0.55 6.23 -19.07
N ARG A 194 0.86 7.52 -18.91
CA ARG A 194 2.21 7.97 -18.62
C ARG A 194 2.73 7.40 -17.31
N ALA A 195 1.91 7.42 -16.25
CA ALA A 195 2.28 6.84 -14.95
C ALA A 195 2.59 5.34 -15.07
N ARG A 196 1.84 4.59 -15.89
CA ARG A 196 2.12 3.17 -16.12
C ARG A 196 3.46 2.96 -16.83
N ASP A 197 3.80 3.79 -17.81
CA ASP A 197 5.10 3.71 -18.50
C ASP A 197 6.24 4.07 -17.53
N VAL A 198 6.04 5.08 -16.68
CA VAL A 198 6.99 5.46 -15.62
C VAL A 198 7.12 4.35 -14.57
N ALA A 199 6.03 3.72 -14.14
CA ALA A 199 6.05 2.60 -13.20
C ALA A 199 6.92 1.44 -13.72
N ARG A 200 6.70 1.03 -14.97
CA ARG A 200 7.51 -0.01 -15.64
C ARG A 200 9.00 0.37 -15.69
N ALA A 201 9.29 1.60 -16.06
CA ALA A 201 10.66 2.09 -16.11
C ALA A 201 11.32 2.16 -14.72
N SER A 202 10.54 2.43 -13.66
CA SER A 202 11.01 2.52 -12.27
C SER A 202 11.33 1.16 -11.65
N GLY A 203 10.99 0.07 -12.30
CA GLY A 203 11.37 -1.28 -11.87
C GLY A 203 12.88 -1.46 -11.74
N ALA A 204 13.66 -0.83 -12.60
CA ALA A 204 15.13 -0.91 -12.55
C ALA A 204 15.69 -0.27 -11.24
N GLU A 205 15.17 0.89 -10.85
CA GLU A 205 15.61 1.57 -9.63
C GLU A 205 15.13 0.85 -8.37
N LEU A 206 13.93 0.24 -8.40
CA LEU A 206 13.48 -0.61 -7.31
C LEU A 206 14.36 -1.85 -7.19
N ALA A 207 14.73 -2.50 -8.29
CA ALA A 207 15.64 -3.64 -8.28
C ALA A 207 16.98 -3.27 -7.64
N ALA A 208 17.60 -2.15 -8.05
CA ALA A 208 18.83 -1.65 -7.47
C ALA A 208 18.67 -1.31 -5.97
N THR A 209 17.50 -0.81 -5.55
CA THR A 209 17.21 -0.54 -4.14
C THR A 209 17.09 -1.84 -3.33
N LEU A 210 16.43 -2.86 -3.87
CA LEU A 210 16.33 -4.18 -3.23
C LEU A 210 17.71 -4.84 -3.11
N GLU A 211 18.53 -4.78 -4.15
CA GLU A 211 19.93 -5.27 -4.07
C GLU A 211 20.72 -4.55 -2.99
N LEU A 212 20.66 -3.23 -2.91
CA LEU A 212 21.31 -2.45 -1.87
C LEU A 212 20.88 -2.91 -0.48
N VAL A 213 19.56 -3.06 -0.27
CA VAL A 213 19.01 -3.50 1.02
C VAL A 213 19.50 -4.92 1.36
N ILE A 214 19.39 -5.84 0.44
CA ILE A 214 19.73 -7.25 0.68
C ILE A 214 21.23 -7.43 0.90
N ARG A 215 22.07 -6.77 0.10
CA ARG A 215 23.53 -6.95 0.16
C ARG A 215 24.20 -6.11 1.26
N GLU A 216 23.67 -4.92 1.55
CA GLU A 216 24.36 -3.98 2.42
C GLU A 216 23.64 -3.73 3.75
N VAL A 217 22.32 -3.66 3.79
CA VAL A 217 21.59 -3.53 5.06
C VAL A 217 21.46 -4.88 5.75
N GLN A 218 21.21 -5.94 4.98
CA GLN A 218 21.15 -7.33 5.42
C GLN A 218 20.13 -7.58 6.55
N PRO A 219 18.84 -7.22 6.34
CA PRO A 219 17.82 -7.61 7.29
C PRO A 219 17.65 -9.15 7.27
N ASP A 220 17.41 -9.75 8.44
CA ASP A 220 17.10 -11.18 8.51
C ASP A 220 15.73 -11.48 7.84
N ARG A 221 14.82 -10.49 7.85
CA ARG A 221 13.47 -10.56 7.27
C ARG A 221 13.19 -9.31 6.43
N LEU A 222 12.99 -9.48 5.15
CA LEU A 222 12.58 -8.40 4.26
C LEU A 222 11.11 -8.54 3.87
N TRP A 223 10.32 -7.55 4.18
CA TRP A 223 8.91 -7.45 3.82
C TRP A 223 8.74 -6.36 2.78
N LEU A 224 8.06 -6.67 1.68
CA LEU A 224 7.79 -5.74 0.59
C LEU A 224 6.30 -5.62 0.37
N MET A 225 5.77 -4.42 0.48
CA MET A 225 4.36 -4.12 0.23
C MET A 225 4.21 -3.13 -0.92
N ALA A 226 3.36 -3.45 -1.88
CA ALA A 226 3.05 -2.55 -2.99
C ALA A 226 1.54 -2.35 -3.17
N ASN A 227 1.16 -1.10 -3.41
CA ASN A 227 -0.24 -0.72 -3.62
C ASN A 227 -0.51 -0.31 -5.06
N SER A 228 -1.62 -0.80 -5.63
CA SER A 228 -2.14 -0.37 -6.93
C SER A 228 -1.07 -0.47 -8.05
N MET A 229 -0.77 0.63 -8.73
CA MET A 229 0.26 0.69 -9.78
C MET A 229 1.69 0.47 -9.26
N GLY A 230 1.93 0.59 -7.94
CA GLY A 230 3.17 0.14 -7.30
C GLY A 230 3.45 -1.35 -7.52
N GLY A 231 2.39 -2.16 -7.66
CA GLY A 231 2.51 -3.56 -8.06
C GLY A 231 3.20 -3.74 -9.42
N GLN A 232 2.95 -2.85 -10.38
CA GLN A 232 3.66 -2.87 -11.67
C GLN A 232 5.16 -2.59 -11.49
N VAL A 233 5.55 -1.66 -10.64
CA VAL A 233 6.96 -1.38 -10.33
C VAL A 233 7.64 -2.63 -9.75
N VAL A 234 6.95 -3.33 -8.84
CA VAL A 234 7.47 -4.55 -8.20
C VAL A 234 7.64 -5.68 -9.19
N VAL A 235 6.64 -5.98 -10.03
CA VAL A 235 6.76 -7.10 -10.99
C VAL A 235 7.87 -6.86 -12.01
N ASP A 236 8.07 -5.62 -12.45
CA ASP A 236 9.18 -5.29 -13.36
C ASP A 236 10.54 -5.33 -12.64
N ALA A 237 10.63 -4.94 -11.36
CA ALA A 237 11.84 -5.10 -10.56
C ALA A 237 12.22 -6.58 -10.36
N PHE A 238 11.24 -7.41 -10.01
CA PHE A 238 11.44 -8.85 -9.84
C PHE A 238 11.89 -9.52 -11.14
N HIS A 239 11.31 -9.10 -12.28
CA HIS A 239 11.74 -9.58 -13.58
C HIS A 239 13.22 -9.31 -13.87
N ILE A 240 13.74 -8.16 -13.42
CA ILE A 240 15.15 -7.81 -13.55
C ILE A 240 15.99 -8.68 -12.62
N LEU A 241 15.62 -8.76 -11.34
CA LEU A 241 16.33 -9.52 -10.32
C LEU A 241 16.37 -11.02 -10.63
N TYR A 242 15.27 -11.59 -11.11
CA TYR A 242 15.20 -13.02 -11.48
C TYR A 242 16.18 -13.41 -12.58
N ARG A 243 16.55 -12.47 -13.44
CA ARG A 243 17.52 -12.68 -14.53
C ARG A 243 18.96 -12.41 -14.12
N ASP A 244 19.18 -11.85 -12.95
CA ASP A 244 20.49 -11.59 -12.41
C ASP A 244 20.99 -12.85 -11.66
N ALA A 245 21.98 -13.54 -12.27
CA ALA A 245 22.55 -14.75 -11.67
C ALA A 245 23.18 -14.47 -10.31
N ASP A 246 23.76 -13.28 -10.12
CA ASP A 246 24.38 -12.88 -8.86
C ASP A 246 23.34 -12.64 -7.75
N PHE A 247 22.10 -12.32 -8.12
CA PHE A 247 21.01 -12.14 -7.16
C PHE A 247 20.44 -13.46 -6.69
N ALA A 248 20.45 -14.51 -7.53
CA ALA A 248 19.96 -15.85 -7.18
C ALA A 248 20.74 -16.49 -6.02
N ASP A 249 22.01 -16.11 -5.84
CA ASP A 249 22.86 -16.58 -4.75
C ASP A 249 22.82 -15.66 -3.52
N SER A 250 21.83 -14.77 -3.42
CA SER A 250 21.71 -13.80 -2.33
C SER A 250 21.39 -14.48 -0.99
N PRO A 251 22.01 -14.08 0.12
CA PRO A 251 21.80 -14.69 1.43
C PRO A 251 20.44 -14.34 2.07
N THR A 252 19.78 -13.29 1.58
CA THR A 252 18.50 -12.83 2.14
C THR A 252 17.45 -12.89 1.07
N GLU A 253 16.39 -13.61 1.35
CA GLU A 253 15.19 -13.68 0.50
C GLU A 253 14.14 -12.67 0.95
N ILE A 254 13.25 -12.27 0.03
CA ILE A 254 12.08 -11.49 0.40
C ILE A 254 11.10 -12.43 1.10
N GLU A 255 10.95 -12.29 2.41
CA GLU A 255 10.11 -13.20 3.18
C GLU A 255 8.63 -13.07 2.84
N ASN A 256 8.14 -11.82 2.76
CA ASN A 256 6.75 -11.54 2.42
C ASN A 256 6.66 -10.48 1.35
N LEU A 257 6.05 -10.81 0.22
CA LEU A 257 5.58 -9.86 -0.78
C LEU A 257 4.07 -9.70 -0.65
N VAL A 258 3.62 -8.47 -0.42
CA VAL A 258 2.20 -8.12 -0.29
C VAL A 258 1.79 -7.17 -1.41
N LEU A 259 0.85 -7.58 -2.23
CA LEU A 259 0.27 -6.78 -3.30
C LEU A 259 -1.18 -6.40 -2.93
N THR A 260 -1.48 -5.10 -2.83
CA THR A 260 -2.82 -4.61 -2.50
C THR A 260 -3.44 -3.88 -3.68
N ALA A 261 -4.65 -4.24 -4.07
CA ALA A 261 -5.36 -3.64 -5.20
C ALA A 261 -4.49 -3.53 -6.46
N ALA A 262 -3.68 -4.54 -6.75
CA ALA A 262 -2.60 -4.46 -7.74
C ALA A 262 -3.11 -4.17 -9.16
N ASP A 263 -2.64 -3.07 -9.74
CA ASP A 263 -2.94 -2.65 -11.11
C ASP A 263 -1.94 -3.26 -12.11
N VAL A 264 -1.82 -4.57 -12.05
CA VAL A 264 -1.01 -5.40 -12.94
C VAL A 264 -1.93 -6.16 -13.87
N ASP A 265 -1.55 -6.34 -15.12
CA ASP A 265 -2.32 -7.16 -16.05
C ASP A 265 -2.33 -8.63 -15.60
N HIS A 266 -3.53 -9.21 -15.46
CA HIS A 266 -3.71 -10.55 -14.93
C HIS A 266 -3.04 -11.62 -15.83
N ALA A 267 -3.21 -11.51 -17.14
CA ALA A 267 -2.61 -12.47 -18.08
C ALA A 267 -1.09 -12.30 -18.13
N GLU A 268 -0.58 -11.06 -18.09
CA GLU A 268 0.86 -10.80 -18.02
C GLU A 268 1.46 -11.33 -16.72
N PHE A 269 0.74 -11.18 -15.61
CA PHE A 269 1.16 -11.73 -14.32
C PHE A 269 1.28 -13.26 -14.38
N ASN A 270 0.23 -13.95 -14.83
CA ASN A 270 0.24 -15.40 -14.93
C ASN A 270 1.33 -15.95 -15.85
N ASN A 271 1.49 -15.35 -17.03
CA ASN A 271 2.36 -15.89 -18.06
C ASN A 271 3.84 -15.54 -17.85
N ARG A 272 4.15 -14.51 -17.07
CA ARG A 272 5.50 -13.98 -16.97
C ARG A 272 5.99 -13.82 -15.54
N PHE A 273 5.21 -13.17 -14.67
CA PHE A 273 5.71 -12.72 -13.38
C PHE A 273 5.48 -13.70 -12.23
N LYS A 274 4.49 -14.58 -12.34
CA LYS A 274 4.10 -15.50 -11.25
C LYS A 274 5.28 -16.35 -10.77
N GLU A 275 5.98 -16.99 -11.68
CA GLU A 275 7.12 -17.85 -11.32
C GLU A 275 8.31 -17.03 -10.78
N GLU A 276 8.54 -15.85 -11.35
CA GLU A 276 9.57 -14.93 -10.88
C GLU A 276 9.29 -14.46 -9.45
N MET A 277 8.01 -14.15 -9.12
CA MET A 277 7.59 -13.79 -7.78
C MET A 277 7.83 -14.91 -6.77
N LYS A 278 7.44 -16.13 -7.13
CA LYS A 278 7.61 -17.32 -6.29
C LYS A 278 9.07 -17.72 -6.11
N ALA A 279 9.92 -17.40 -7.07
CA ALA A 279 11.35 -17.67 -6.97
C ALA A 279 12.09 -16.70 -6.06
N LEU A 280 11.63 -15.43 -5.97
CA LEU A 280 12.31 -14.38 -5.23
C LEU A 280 11.67 -14.04 -3.88
N ALA A 281 10.46 -14.52 -3.62
CA ALA A 281 9.75 -14.30 -2.37
C ALA A 281 9.24 -15.62 -1.79
N ASN A 282 9.45 -15.81 -0.48
CA ASN A 282 8.99 -17.01 0.21
C ASN A 282 7.46 -17.07 0.29
N ASN A 283 6.85 -15.92 0.44
CA ASN A 283 5.40 -15.79 0.53
C ASN A 283 4.91 -14.59 -0.29
N VAL A 284 3.95 -14.84 -1.16
CA VAL A 284 3.29 -13.80 -1.96
C VAL A 284 1.82 -13.75 -1.56
N THR A 285 1.35 -12.62 -1.05
CA THR A 285 -0.07 -12.40 -0.72
C THR A 285 -0.63 -11.31 -1.60
N VAL A 286 -1.70 -11.62 -2.32
CA VAL A 286 -2.41 -10.64 -3.17
C VAL A 286 -3.78 -10.38 -2.55
N TYR A 287 -4.00 -9.16 -2.08
CA TYR A 287 -5.29 -8.71 -1.60
C TYR A 287 -6.10 -8.15 -2.77
N VAL A 288 -7.27 -8.74 -2.98
CA VAL A 288 -8.15 -8.45 -4.12
C VAL A 288 -9.51 -7.95 -3.67
N SER A 289 -10.17 -7.16 -4.54
CA SER A 289 -11.51 -6.64 -4.26
C SER A 289 -12.34 -6.52 -5.54
N SER A 290 -13.46 -7.24 -5.63
CA SER A 290 -14.35 -7.22 -6.80
C SER A 290 -15.10 -5.90 -6.98
N ASN A 291 -15.20 -5.10 -5.93
CA ASN A 291 -15.88 -3.82 -5.95
C ASN A 291 -14.93 -2.63 -6.17
N ASP A 292 -13.66 -2.88 -6.46
CA ASP A 292 -12.66 -1.82 -6.71
C ASP A 292 -12.96 -1.05 -8.00
N ARG A 293 -13.43 0.19 -7.84
CA ARG A 293 -13.83 1.05 -8.96
C ARG A 293 -12.65 1.59 -9.77
N ALA A 294 -11.50 1.78 -9.13
CA ALA A 294 -10.32 2.27 -9.83
C ALA A 294 -9.77 1.19 -10.76
N LEU A 295 -9.73 -0.06 -10.32
CA LEU A 295 -9.32 -1.19 -11.16
C LEU A 295 -10.32 -1.46 -12.29
N LEU A 296 -11.63 -1.30 -12.05
CA LEU A 296 -12.64 -1.37 -13.13
C LEU A 296 -12.36 -0.34 -14.23
N VAL A 297 -12.02 0.89 -13.87
CA VAL A 297 -11.63 1.93 -14.85
C VAL A 297 -10.32 1.55 -15.53
N SER A 298 -9.33 1.06 -14.79
CA SER A 298 -8.07 0.56 -15.33
C SER A 298 -8.29 -0.55 -16.36
N ARG A 299 -9.16 -1.52 -16.05
CA ARG A 299 -9.54 -2.61 -16.96
C ARG A 299 -10.11 -2.10 -18.29
N LEU A 300 -10.99 -1.12 -18.23
CA LEU A 300 -11.59 -0.51 -19.43
C LEU A 300 -10.52 0.20 -20.29
N ILE A 301 -9.57 0.85 -19.67
CA ILE A 301 -8.48 1.56 -20.34
C ILE A 301 -7.49 0.58 -21.01
N ASN A 302 -7.12 -0.47 -20.30
CA ASN A 302 -6.09 -1.41 -20.70
C ASN A 302 -6.65 -2.62 -21.47
N ARG A 303 -7.97 -2.79 -21.52
CA ARG A 303 -8.68 -3.92 -22.16
C ARG A 303 -8.28 -5.29 -21.60
N GLY A 304 -7.88 -5.35 -20.32
CA GLY A 304 -7.48 -6.57 -19.64
C GLY A 304 -7.85 -6.53 -18.17
N GLN A 305 -8.16 -7.69 -17.59
CA GLN A 305 -8.45 -7.84 -16.17
C GLN A 305 -7.20 -7.48 -15.35
N ARG A 306 -7.41 -6.88 -14.19
CA ARG A 306 -6.33 -6.50 -13.28
C ARG A 306 -6.20 -7.54 -12.15
N LEU A 307 -4.98 -7.78 -11.70
CA LEU A 307 -4.68 -8.77 -10.67
C LEU A 307 -5.46 -8.50 -9.37
N GLY A 308 -5.53 -7.25 -8.95
CA GLY A 308 -6.25 -6.83 -7.73
C GLY A 308 -7.79 -6.86 -7.83
N GLU A 309 -8.34 -7.15 -9.01
CA GLU A 309 -9.79 -7.18 -9.29
C GLU A 309 -10.38 -8.59 -9.19
N SER A 310 -9.55 -9.59 -9.03
CA SER A 310 -9.94 -10.99 -9.17
C SER A 310 -10.74 -11.48 -7.97
N THR A 311 -12.04 -11.74 -8.19
CA THR A 311 -12.90 -12.37 -7.19
C THR A 311 -13.82 -13.37 -7.84
N LEU A 312 -14.18 -14.37 -7.07
CA LEU A 312 -15.17 -15.37 -7.45
C LEU A 312 -16.48 -15.10 -6.70
N ASP A 313 -17.55 -14.81 -7.43
CA ASP A 313 -18.89 -15.06 -6.92
C ASP A 313 -19.34 -16.43 -7.42
N PRO A 314 -19.31 -17.48 -6.57
CA PRO A 314 -19.71 -18.83 -6.98
C PRO A 314 -21.18 -18.94 -7.41
N ARG A 315 -21.97 -17.87 -7.24
CA ARG A 315 -23.38 -17.81 -7.62
C ARG A 315 -23.58 -17.31 -9.05
N ASN A 316 -22.53 -16.83 -9.73
CA ASN A 316 -22.65 -16.27 -11.06
C ASN A 316 -22.06 -17.22 -12.13
N PRO A 317 -22.90 -17.90 -12.95
CA PRO A 317 -22.42 -18.85 -13.97
C PRO A 317 -21.53 -18.21 -15.05
N SER A 318 -21.62 -16.88 -15.25
CA SER A 318 -20.76 -16.18 -16.20
C SER A 318 -19.32 -16.01 -15.69
N GLN A 319 -19.07 -16.31 -14.42
CA GLN A 319 -17.75 -16.25 -13.80
C GLN A 319 -16.99 -17.60 -13.81
N ALA A 320 -17.58 -18.64 -14.40
CA ALA A 320 -16.89 -19.93 -14.52
C ALA A 320 -15.56 -19.83 -15.32
N ALA A 321 -15.51 -18.96 -16.33
CA ALA A 321 -14.27 -18.66 -17.05
C ALA A 321 -13.25 -17.91 -16.18
N GLN A 322 -13.71 -17.00 -15.33
CA GLN A 322 -12.86 -16.28 -14.37
C GLN A 322 -12.37 -17.20 -13.25
N ALA A 323 -13.19 -18.18 -12.86
CA ALA A 323 -12.79 -19.24 -11.93
C ALA A 323 -11.68 -20.11 -12.51
N ALA A 324 -11.73 -20.43 -13.80
CA ALA A 324 -10.69 -21.18 -14.47
C ALA A 324 -9.38 -20.36 -14.60
N GLU A 325 -9.47 -19.07 -14.92
CA GLU A 325 -8.30 -18.16 -14.93
C GLU A 325 -7.69 -17.99 -13.53
N LEU A 326 -8.53 -17.94 -12.50
CA LEU A 326 -8.06 -17.92 -11.12
C LEU A 326 -7.42 -19.24 -10.71
N ALA A 327 -7.97 -20.38 -11.20
CA ALA A 327 -7.40 -21.70 -10.98
C ALA A 327 -6.00 -21.83 -11.62
N GLU A 328 -5.79 -21.20 -12.76
CA GLU A 328 -4.46 -21.12 -13.38
C GLU A 328 -3.49 -20.24 -12.56
N LEU A 329 -4.01 -19.20 -11.90
CA LEU A 329 -3.21 -18.36 -11.01
C LEU A 329 -2.77 -19.13 -9.75
N MET A 330 -3.68 -19.93 -9.17
CA MET A 330 -3.52 -20.62 -7.92
C MET A 330 -3.26 -22.11 -8.17
N GLU A 331 -2.01 -22.53 -8.10
CA GLU A 331 -1.70 -23.96 -8.16
C GLU A 331 -2.24 -24.67 -6.91
N PRO A 332 -2.92 -25.82 -7.06
CA PRO A 332 -3.63 -26.49 -5.95
C PRO A 332 -2.73 -26.94 -4.78
N ARG A 333 -1.43 -26.80 -4.88
CA ARG A 333 -0.45 -27.27 -3.88
C ARG A 333 0.63 -26.25 -3.51
N ASP A 334 0.62 -25.07 -4.13
CA ASP A 334 1.62 -24.06 -3.84
C ASP A 334 1.04 -22.99 -2.90
N GLU A 335 1.35 -23.12 -1.61
CA GLU A 335 0.89 -22.19 -0.56
C GLU A 335 1.69 -20.87 -0.55
N ARG A 336 2.72 -20.75 -1.41
CA ARG A 336 3.53 -19.52 -1.49
C ARG A 336 2.80 -18.35 -2.10
N LEU A 337 1.84 -18.57 -2.99
CA LEU A 337 0.98 -17.53 -3.55
C LEU A 337 -0.43 -17.64 -2.99
N VAL A 338 -0.87 -16.66 -2.24
CA VAL A 338 -2.17 -16.62 -1.56
C VAL A 338 -2.98 -15.42 -2.04
N LEU A 339 -4.24 -15.67 -2.44
CA LEU A 339 -5.22 -14.62 -2.70
C LEU A 339 -6.10 -14.42 -1.47
N VAL A 340 -6.29 -13.14 -1.09
CA VAL A 340 -7.17 -12.74 0.01
C VAL A 340 -8.22 -11.77 -0.53
N ASP A 341 -9.47 -12.21 -0.58
CA ASP A 341 -10.60 -11.36 -0.98
C ASP A 341 -11.04 -10.49 0.19
N VAL A 342 -10.85 -9.17 0.03
CA VAL A 342 -11.26 -8.17 1.02
C VAL A 342 -12.63 -7.55 0.69
N THR A 343 -13.31 -7.98 -0.35
CA THR A 343 -14.60 -7.43 -0.77
C THR A 343 -15.61 -7.30 0.37
N PRO A 344 -15.76 -8.29 1.28
CA PRO A 344 -16.75 -8.21 2.35
C PRO A 344 -16.47 -7.12 3.39
N VAL A 345 -15.21 -6.76 3.60
CA VAL A 345 -14.78 -5.76 4.57
C VAL A 345 -14.45 -4.42 3.93
N ASN A 346 -14.23 -4.39 2.61
CA ASN A 346 -13.90 -3.19 1.87
C ASN A 346 -15.12 -2.26 1.74
N ARG A 347 -15.22 -1.30 2.67
CA ARG A 347 -16.26 -0.26 2.70
C ARG A 347 -15.72 1.12 2.37
N THR A 348 -14.51 1.16 1.82
CA THR A 348 -13.87 2.42 1.49
C THR A 348 -14.59 3.13 0.34
N ARG A 349 -14.42 4.42 0.25
CA ARG A 349 -15.17 5.31 -0.66
C ARG A 349 -15.16 4.89 -2.13
N ASN A 350 -13.98 4.59 -2.63
CA ASN A 350 -13.76 4.14 -4.01
C ASN A 350 -13.48 2.65 -4.11
N PHE A 351 -13.58 1.96 -2.97
CA PHE A 351 -13.25 0.53 -2.82
C PHE A 351 -11.80 0.18 -3.20
N HIS A 352 -10.95 1.19 -3.40
CA HIS A 352 -9.54 1.03 -3.76
C HIS A 352 -8.58 1.24 -2.59
N ASN A 353 -8.94 2.08 -1.63
CA ASN A 353 -8.06 2.46 -0.52
C ASN A 353 -8.20 1.54 0.71
N PHE A 354 -8.62 0.30 0.55
CA PHE A 354 -8.81 -0.60 1.71
C PHE A 354 -7.51 -0.80 2.51
N SER A 355 -6.37 -0.73 1.87
CA SER A 355 -5.05 -0.81 2.51
C SER A 355 -4.68 0.39 3.39
N LEU A 356 -5.52 1.42 3.43
CA LEU A 356 -5.36 2.59 4.30
C LEU A 356 -6.54 2.80 5.26
N GLU A 357 -7.68 2.16 5.02
CA GLU A 357 -8.93 2.50 5.69
C GLU A 357 -9.66 1.31 6.32
N THR A 358 -9.14 0.07 6.20
CA THR A 358 -9.82 -1.14 6.64
C THR A 358 -9.09 -1.79 7.83
N PRO A 359 -9.67 -1.78 9.05
CA PRO A 359 -9.05 -2.36 10.25
C PRO A 359 -8.68 -3.83 10.10
N GLU A 360 -9.58 -4.60 9.51
CA GLU A 360 -9.40 -6.03 9.30
C GLU A 360 -8.18 -6.34 8.42
N PHE A 361 -7.91 -5.47 7.43
CA PHE A 361 -6.71 -5.57 6.60
C PHE A 361 -5.44 -5.38 7.43
N PHE A 362 -5.39 -4.38 8.31
CA PHE A 362 -4.22 -4.13 9.15
C PHE A 362 -3.98 -5.26 10.16
N ASN A 363 -5.03 -5.83 10.73
CA ASN A 363 -4.92 -6.99 11.62
C ASN A 363 -4.33 -8.18 10.89
N ASP A 364 -4.83 -8.49 9.69
CA ASP A 364 -4.34 -9.59 8.88
C ASP A 364 -2.88 -9.36 8.43
N LEU A 365 -2.57 -8.14 8.02
CA LEU A 365 -1.21 -7.76 7.63
C LEU A 365 -0.23 -7.83 8.81
N PHE A 366 -0.66 -7.40 10.00
CA PHE A 366 0.12 -7.52 11.23
C PHE A 366 0.47 -8.99 11.52
N LEU A 367 -0.53 -9.87 11.52
CA LEU A 367 -0.32 -11.32 11.72
C LEU A 367 0.60 -11.90 10.63
N ARG A 368 0.41 -11.46 9.39
CA ARG A 368 1.23 -11.92 8.26
C ARG A 368 2.71 -11.58 8.43
N PHE A 369 3.04 -10.43 8.96
CA PHE A 369 4.41 -10.01 9.14
C PHE A 369 5.05 -10.51 10.44
N THR A 370 4.26 -10.62 11.51
CA THR A 370 4.78 -11.00 12.83
C THR A 370 4.68 -12.49 13.11
N ASP A 371 3.72 -13.16 12.51
CA ASP A 371 3.51 -14.61 12.61
C ASP A 371 4.02 -15.29 11.34
N THR A 372 4.93 -16.24 11.51
CA THR A 372 5.46 -17.05 10.40
C THR A 372 4.57 -18.22 10.06
N GLU A 373 3.43 -18.37 10.76
CA GLU A 373 2.54 -19.48 10.58
C GLU A 373 1.68 -19.35 9.29
N LEU A 374 1.08 -20.47 8.94
CA LEU A 374 0.29 -20.65 7.71
C LEU A 374 -0.96 -19.76 7.68
N PRO A 375 -1.57 -19.52 6.51
CA PRO A 375 -2.80 -18.75 6.37
C PRO A 375 -3.95 -19.20 7.28
N GLU A 376 -3.96 -20.46 7.72
CA GLU A 376 -4.97 -21.01 8.61
C GLU A 376 -4.96 -20.41 10.02
N THR A 377 -3.84 -19.85 10.46
CA THR A 377 -3.72 -19.16 11.77
C THR A 377 -4.21 -17.73 11.71
N ARG A 378 -4.30 -17.15 10.52
CA ARG A 378 -4.89 -15.85 10.27
C ARG A 378 -6.41 -16.04 10.23
N GLU A 379 -7.19 -15.21 10.88
CA GLU A 379 -8.66 -15.28 10.93
C GLU A 379 -9.33 -15.12 9.55
N LEU A 380 -8.90 -15.92 8.58
CA LEU A 380 -9.37 -15.93 7.22
C LEU A 380 -10.35 -17.07 6.98
N TYR A 381 -11.43 -16.80 6.29
CA TYR A 381 -12.29 -17.87 5.78
C TYR A 381 -11.66 -18.45 4.53
N PHE A 382 -11.55 -19.75 4.55
CA PHE A 382 -11.06 -20.54 3.46
C PHE A 382 -12.21 -20.97 2.54
N LEU A 383 -12.05 -20.77 1.25
CA LEU A 383 -12.94 -21.26 0.22
C LEU A 383 -12.16 -22.11 -0.78
N GLU A 384 -12.71 -23.26 -1.11
CA GLU A 384 -12.19 -24.14 -2.16
C GLU A 384 -13.20 -24.22 -3.30
N THR A 385 -12.76 -23.93 -4.53
CA THR A 385 -13.61 -24.09 -5.71
C THR A 385 -13.70 -25.58 -6.11
N PRO A 386 -14.66 -25.97 -6.97
CA PRO A 386 -14.73 -27.33 -7.53
C PRO A 386 -13.42 -27.76 -8.21
N GLU A 387 -12.66 -26.82 -8.76
CA GLU A 387 -11.36 -27.01 -9.39
C GLU A 387 -10.20 -27.13 -8.37
N ARG A 388 -10.51 -27.16 -7.06
CA ARG A 388 -9.57 -27.21 -5.93
C ARG A 388 -8.68 -25.98 -5.78
N VAL A 389 -9.13 -24.84 -6.28
CA VAL A 389 -8.48 -23.56 -6.02
C VAL A 389 -8.85 -23.09 -4.63
N ARG A 390 -7.83 -22.78 -3.86
CA ARG A 390 -7.97 -22.24 -2.51
C ARG A 390 -7.78 -20.75 -2.54
N TYR A 391 -8.73 -19.99 -2.02
CA TYR A 391 -8.54 -18.58 -1.73
C TYR A 391 -9.15 -18.23 -0.38
N TYR A 392 -8.69 -17.16 0.17
CA TYR A 392 -9.10 -16.72 1.50
C TYR A 392 -10.00 -15.52 1.40
N VAL A 393 -10.92 -15.38 2.33
CA VAL A 393 -11.84 -14.26 2.42
C VAL A 393 -11.65 -13.59 3.77
N LEU A 394 -11.30 -12.31 3.75
CA LEU A 394 -11.19 -11.50 4.94
C LEU A 394 -12.59 -11.05 5.37
N THR A 395 -12.95 -11.36 6.61
CA THR A 395 -14.26 -11.00 7.15
C THR A 395 -14.09 -10.23 8.43
N ARG A 396 -15.15 -9.58 8.88
CA ARG A 396 -15.21 -9.03 10.24
C ARG A 396 -15.17 -10.19 11.22
N GLY A 397 -14.30 -10.10 12.20
CA GLY A 397 -14.21 -11.09 13.27
C GLY A 397 -15.58 -11.47 13.82
N ARG A 398 -15.67 -12.71 14.29
CA ARG A 398 -16.90 -13.27 14.89
C ARG A 398 -17.30 -12.53 16.14
#